data_8be528521f3e668e98c5a05511767b8f
#
_entry.id   8be528521f3e668e98c5a05511767b8f
#
_cell.length_a   1.000
_cell.length_b   1.000
_cell.length_c   1.000
_cell.angle_alpha   90.00
_cell.angle_beta   90.00
_cell.angle_gamma   90.00
#
_symmetry.space_group_name_H-M   'P 1'
#
loop_
_entity.id
_entity.type
_entity.pdbx_description
1 polymer ?
#
loop_
_entity_poly.entity_id
_entity_poly.type
_entity_poly.pdbx_seq_one_letter_code
_entity_poly.pdbx_strand_id
1 'polypeptide(L)'
;MPETKPDSSSVRSLPAAAASRSMVDSFGRRIEYLRISVTDKCNLRCVYCMPVEGLPWLKRDEILDYEEIARVVRVMAKMGLRRLRITGGEPLVRRDLSSLIRMLSAIDGIENIALSTNAVLLEDQAEELKAAGVDRVNISLDSLRADRADTIARRPGTLDKVLRGLAAAEAVGFEPIKINVVLMRDSNDDEIADFAAITRERPWHIRFIEIMPTGSNTDLSADSFISCNEALERVRELGDLKPVQGPLGNGPATYYRFDGAPGTIGVITPMSHNFCDRCNRMRLTADGQLRPCLFGSIQTDLRSALRQGEDIRPLVEETLRIKPERHWLVQGSTEGSGGLIALSQTGG
;
A
#
# COMPACT_ATOMS: atom_id res chain seq x y z
N MET A 1 -7.01 77.85 -15.58
CA MET A 1 -7.83 76.68 -15.18
C MET A 1 -6.85 75.60 -14.76
N PRO A 2 -6.87 75.20 -13.51
CA PRO A 2 -5.93 74.19 -13.00
C PRO A 2 -6.40 72.77 -13.26
N GLU A 3 -5.47 71.92 -13.68
CA GLU A 3 -5.59 70.48 -13.88
C GLU A 3 -5.77 69.75 -12.54
N THR A 4 -6.82 68.98 -12.40
CA THR A 4 -7.07 68.12 -11.26
C THR A 4 -6.37 66.77 -11.48
N LYS A 5 -5.40 66.44 -10.59
CA LYS A 5 -4.82 65.09 -10.49
C LYS A 5 -5.83 64.10 -9.94
N PRO A 6 -5.88 62.88 -10.43
CA PRO A 6 -6.74 61.85 -9.84
C PRO A 6 -6.09 61.30 -8.55
N ASP A 7 -6.93 61.13 -7.54
CA ASP A 7 -6.62 60.67 -6.19
C ASP A 7 -6.21 59.17 -6.21
N SER A 8 -5.05 58.92 -5.61
CA SER A 8 -4.46 57.58 -5.46
C SER A 8 -4.75 57.06 -4.03
N SER A 9 -5.95 56.54 -3.80
CA SER A 9 -6.20 55.75 -2.58
C SER A 9 -7.42 54.88 -2.67
N SER A 10 -7.24 53.64 -3.12
CA SER A 10 -7.96 52.46 -2.58
C SER A 10 -7.42 51.17 -3.18
N VAL A 11 -6.24 50.80 -2.75
CA VAL A 11 -5.85 49.38 -2.87
C VAL A 11 -6.65 48.63 -1.79
N ARG A 12 -7.80 48.10 -2.18
CA ARG A 12 -8.49 47.10 -1.37
C ARG A 12 -7.59 45.87 -1.25
N SER A 13 -7.01 45.72 -0.06
CA SER A 13 -6.39 44.49 0.38
C SER A 13 -7.47 43.39 0.34
N LEU A 14 -7.41 42.52 -0.64
CA LEU A 14 -8.13 41.26 -0.62
C LEU A 14 -7.74 40.51 0.65
N PRO A 15 -8.70 40.00 1.45
CA PRO A 15 -8.36 39.14 2.57
C PRO A 15 -7.61 37.93 2.00
N ALA A 16 -6.44 37.67 2.56
CA ALA A 16 -5.70 36.45 2.32
C ALA A 16 -6.61 35.28 2.76
N ALA A 17 -7.41 34.76 1.83
CA ALA A 17 -8.05 33.49 2.00
C ALA A 17 -6.92 32.51 2.34
N ALA A 18 -6.95 31.98 3.55
CA ALA A 18 -6.05 30.93 3.99
C ALA A 18 -6.20 29.80 2.99
N ALA A 19 -5.34 29.76 1.99
CA ALA A 19 -5.26 28.68 1.04
C ALA A 19 -5.00 27.44 1.88
N SER A 20 -6.02 26.58 2.01
CA SER A 20 -5.82 25.24 2.53
C SER A 20 -4.79 24.60 1.60
N ARG A 21 -3.53 24.57 2.02
CA ARG A 21 -2.45 23.96 1.24
C ARG A 21 -2.80 22.51 1.13
N SER A 22 -3.37 22.13 -0.01
CA SER A 22 -3.80 20.78 -0.30
C SER A 22 -2.57 19.90 -0.49
N MET A 23 -2.66 18.62 -0.14
CA MET A 23 -1.63 17.62 -0.41
C MET A 23 -1.51 17.37 -1.93
N VAL A 24 -0.95 18.35 -2.65
CA VAL A 24 -0.69 18.29 -4.10
C VAL A 24 0.81 18.33 -4.30
N ASP A 25 1.35 17.42 -5.10
CA ASP A 25 2.75 17.39 -5.44
C ASP A 25 3.11 18.36 -6.57
N SER A 26 4.39 18.44 -6.93
CA SER A 26 4.91 19.34 -7.97
C SER A 26 4.37 19.05 -9.38
N PHE A 27 3.70 17.90 -9.59
CA PHE A 27 3.11 17.47 -10.85
C PHE A 27 1.57 17.56 -10.86
N GLY A 28 0.99 18.22 -9.87
CA GLY A 28 -0.45 18.39 -9.76
C GLY A 28 -1.22 17.15 -9.26
N ARG A 29 -0.53 16.09 -8.84
CA ARG A 29 -1.19 14.88 -8.33
C ARG A 29 -1.65 15.11 -6.89
N ARG A 30 -2.94 14.83 -6.62
CA ARG A 30 -3.50 14.93 -5.26
C ARG A 30 -3.16 13.68 -4.47
N ILE A 31 -2.45 13.85 -3.36
CA ILE A 31 -2.01 12.76 -2.48
C ILE A 31 -3.02 12.60 -1.34
N GLU A 32 -3.90 11.64 -1.47
CA GLU A 32 -4.98 11.38 -0.49
C GLU A 32 -4.80 10.07 0.28
N TYR A 33 -3.71 9.34 0.02
CA TYR A 33 -3.52 7.99 0.50
C TYR A 33 -2.15 7.79 1.13
N LEU A 34 -2.15 7.42 2.41
CA LEU A 34 -0.94 7.10 3.16
C LEU A 34 -0.88 5.61 3.48
N ARG A 35 0.23 4.97 3.13
CA ARG A 35 0.57 3.63 3.63
C ARG A 35 1.42 3.79 4.88
N ILE A 36 1.06 3.11 5.96
CA ILE A 36 1.73 3.21 7.25
C ILE A 36 2.28 1.84 7.60
N SER A 37 3.60 1.70 7.60
CA SER A 37 4.28 0.54 8.16
C SER A 37 4.29 0.70 9.68
N VAL A 38 3.58 -0.17 10.37
CA VAL A 38 3.53 -0.12 11.85
C VAL A 38 4.65 -0.93 12.50
N THR A 39 5.33 -1.77 11.73
CA THR A 39 6.46 -2.59 12.18
C THR A 39 7.26 -3.11 10.98
N ASP A 40 8.54 -3.32 11.15
CA ASP A 40 9.41 -4.00 10.20
C ASP A 40 9.35 -5.53 10.35
N LYS A 41 8.87 -6.04 11.50
CA LYS A 41 8.79 -7.46 11.81
C LYS A 41 7.71 -8.16 10.99
N CYS A 42 8.01 -9.39 10.58
CA CYS A 42 7.07 -10.28 9.89
C CYS A 42 7.20 -11.71 10.44
N ASN A 43 6.09 -12.43 10.46
CA ASN A 43 6.04 -13.85 10.83
C ASN A 43 6.31 -14.80 9.65
N LEU A 44 6.45 -14.27 8.43
CA LEU A 44 6.85 -15.00 7.21
C LEU A 44 8.20 -14.49 6.68
N ARG A 45 8.77 -15.23 5.69
CA ARG A 45 10.04 -14.93 5.01
C ARG A 45 9.90 -15.11 3.50
N CYS A 46 8.85 -14.50 2.92
CA CYS A 46 8.53 -14.70 1.50
C CYS A 46 9.73 -14.42 0.60
N VAL A 47 9.95 -15.32 -0.36
CA VAL A 47 11.14 -15.35 -1.24
C VAL A 47 11.39 -14.05 -1.99
N TYR A 48 10.32 -13.31 -2.32
CA TYR A 48 10.40 -12.02 -3.02
C TYR A 48 10.51 -10.80 -2.09
N CYS A 49 10.34 -10.98 -0.77
CA CYS A 49 10.21 -9.87 0.18
C CYS A 49 11.40 -9.75 1.12
N MET A 50 11.98 -10.88 1.53
CA MET A 50 12.95 -10.92 2.60
C MET A 50 13.94 -12.08 2.41
N PRO A 51 15.23 -11.90 2.69
CA PRO A 51 16.19 -13.01 2.70
C PRO A 51 15.83 -14.03 3.79
N VAL A 52 16.34 -15.27 3.66
CA VAL A 52 16.01 -16.37 4.56
C VAL A 52 16.46 -16.10 6.01
N GLU A 53 17.57 -15.43 6.17
CA GLU A 53 18.13 -15.02 7.46
C GLU A 53 17.29 -13.94 8.13
N GLY A 54 16.37 -13.30 7.38
CA GLY A 54 15.64 -12.11 7.81
C GLY A 54 16.46 -10.83 7.63
N LEU A 55 15.97 -9.76 8.22
CA LEU A 55 16.61 -8.44 8.23
C LEU A 55 16.92 -8.04 9.67
N PRO A 56 17.92 -7.17 9.88
CA PRO A 56 18.10 -6.53 11.18
C PRO A 56 16.83 -5.78 11.57
N TRP A 57 16.25 -6.16 12.72
CA TRP A 57 15.03 -5.51 13.19
C TRP A 57 15.34 -4.19 13.88
N LEU A 58 14.48 -3.22 13.66
CA LEU A 58 14.50 -1.97 14.40
C LEU A 58 14.35 -2.24 15.91
N LYS A 59 15.04 -1.47 16.72
CA LYS A 59 14.85 -1.47 18.17
C LYS A 59 13.52 -0.78 18.51
N ARG A 60 12.99 -1.08 19.69
CA ARG A 60 11.69 -0.54 20.12
C ARG A 60 11.65 0.99 20.16
N ASP A 61 12.73 1.61 20.55
CA ASP A 61 12.89 3.07 20.62
C ASP A 61 13.10 3.72 19.24
N GLU A 62 13.40 2.94 18.22
CA GLU A 62 13.50 3.39 16.83
C GLU A 62 12.16 3.38 16.10
N ILE A 63 11.16 2.66 16.62
CA ILE A 63 9.83 2.56 16.00
C ILE A 63 8.92 3.66 16.57
N LEU A 64 8.09 4.25 15.70
CA LEU A 64 7.04 5.18 16.13
C LEU A 64 6.05 4.49 17.06
N ASP A 65 5.67 5.14 18.14
CA ASP A 65 4.52 4.72 18.93
C ASP A 65 3.19 5.06 18.24
N TYR A 66 2.08 4.63 18.82
CA TYR A 66 0.76 4.82 18.19
C TYR A 66 0.31 6.28 18.23
N GLU A 67 0.70 7.00 19.26
CA GLU A 67 0.45 8.43 19.44
C GLU A 67 1.22 9.25 18.40
N GLU A 68 2.49 8.91 18.14
CA GLU A 68 3.32 9.51 17.10
C GLU A 68 2.69 9.29 15.72
N ILE A 69 2.27 8.06 15.39
CA ILE A 69 1.57 7.74 14.14
C ILE A 69 0.28 8.55 14.01
N ALA A 70 -0.54 8.60 15.07
CA ALA A 70 -1.79 9.35 15.06
C ALA A 70 -1.54 10.86 14.91
N ARG A 71 -0.45 11.40 15.48
CA ARG A 71 -0.05 12.80 15.29
C ARG A 71 0.29 13.10 13.83
N VAL A 72 1.07 12.23 13.16
CA VAL A 72 1.37 12.36 11.73
C VAL A 72 0.08 12.38 10.91
N VAL A 73 -0.80 11.39 11.13
CA VAL A 73 -2.06 11.29 10.37
C VAL A 73 -2.95 12.51 10.61
N ARG A 74 -3.04 13.01 11.84
CA ARG A 74 -3.85 14.21 12.16
C ARG A 74 -3.36 15.47 11.43
N VAL A 75 -2.04 15.65 11.33
CA VAL A 75 -1.46 16.77 10.57
C VAL A 75 -1.79 16.60 9.07
N MET A 76 -1.55 15.40 8.51
CA MET A 76 -1.80 15.15 7.10
C MET A 76 -3.30 15.18 6.74
N ALA A 77 -4.19 14.76 7.65
CA ALA A 77 -5.66 14.83 7.45
C ALA A 77 -6.14 16.28 7.29
N LYS A 78 -5.60 17.22 8.11
CA LYS A 78 -5.85 18.66 7.96
C LYS A 78 -5.34 19.24 6.63
N MET A 79 -4.37 18.57 5.99
CA MET A 79 -3.84 18.94 4.68
C MET A 79 -4.60 18.30 3.52
N GLY A 80 -5.46 17.30 3.77
CA GLY A 80 -6.28 16.64 2.74
C GLY A 80 -6.07 15.14 2.57
N LEU A 81 -5.29 14.49 3.45
CA LEU A 81 -5.24 13.03 3.52
C LEU A 81 -6.62 12.47 3.91
N ARG A 82 -7.06 11.40 3.23
CA ARG A 82 -8.38 10.79 3.41
C ARG A 82 -8.33 9.31 3.71
N ARG A 83 -7.34 8.60 3.21
CA ARG A 83 -7.32 7.14 3.19
C ARG A 83 -6.03 6.59 3.75
N LEU A 84 -6.16 5.58 4.59
CA LEU A 84 -5.04 4.93 5.23
C LEU A 84 -4.94 3.48 4.79
N ARG A 85 -3.72 2.99 4.74
CA ARG A 85 -3.43 1.56 4.65
C ARG A 85 -2.44 1.18 5.72
N ILE A 86 -2.90 0.40 6.66
CA ILE A 86 -2.05 -0.17 7.68
C ILE A 86 -1.36 -1.39 7.10
N THR A 87 -0.06 -1.42 7.27
CA THR A 87 0.85 -2.45 6.76
C THR A 87 2.07 -2.55 7.67
N GLY A 88 3.14 -3.17 7.21
CA GLY A 88 4.38 -3.31 7.96
C GLY A 88 5.28 -4.30 7.24
N GLY A 89 6.06 -5.07 7.98
CA GLY A 89 6.33 -6.43 7.64
C GLY A 89 4.99 -7.17 7.67
N GLU A 90 4.56 -7.63 8.85
CA GLU A 90 3.17 -8.05 9.06
C GLU A 90 2.54 -7.22 10.20
N PRO A 91 1.51 -6.41 9.93
CA PRO A 91 0.94 -5.51 10.95
C PRO A 91 0.35 -6.25 12.15
N LEU A 92 -0.19 -7.46 11.95
CA LEU A 92 -0.83 -8.25 12.99
C LEU A 92 0.15 -8.82 14.03
N VAL A 93 1.47 -8.73 13.81
CA VAL A 93 2.45 -9.08 14.84
C VAL A 93 2.68 -7.95 15.85
N ARG A 94 2.26 -6.73 15.53
CA ARG A 94 2.34 -5.61 16.46
C ARG A 94 1.18 -5.69 17.46
N ARG A 95 1.52 -5.73 18.75
CA ARG A 95 0.52 -5.84 19.82
C ARG A 95 -0.45 -4.67 19.81
N ASP A 96 -1.70 -4.96 20.13
CA ASP A 96 -2.76 -3.96 20.35
C ASP A 96 -2.98 -3.03 19.13
N LEU A 97 -2.91 -3.60 17.93
CA LEU A 97 -3.10 -2.84 16.69
C LEU A 97 -4.48 -2.17 16.62
N SER A 98 -5.48 -2.78 17.22
CA SER A 98 -6.83 -2.24 17.31
C SER A 98 -6.90 -0.89 18.02
N SER A 99 -6.04 -0.65 19.02
CA SER A 99 -5.93 0.67 19.67
C SER A 99 -5.45 1.75 18.71
N LEU A 100 -4.44 1.47 17.86
CA LEU A 100 -4.05 2.38 16.80
C LEU A 100 -5.21 2.65 15.84
N ILE A 101 -5.90 1.60 15.40
CA ILE A 101 -7.03 1.75 14.46
C ILE A 101 -8.11 2.65 15.06
N ARG A 102 -8.50 2.46 16.33
CA ARG A 102 -9.46 3.34 17.04
C ARG A 102 -8.98 4.79 17.07
N MET A 103 -7.69 5.03 17.34
CA MET A 103 -7.13 6.38 17.32
C MET A 103 -7.20 7.02 15.93
N LEU A 104 -6.94 6.25 14.88
CA LEU A 104 -6.95 6.74 13.50
C LEU A 104 -8.36 6.96 12.97
N SER A 105 -9.31 6.10 13.30
CA SER A 105 -10.71 6.21 12.89
C SER A 105 -11.43 7.42 13.53
N ALA A 106 -10.93 7.88 14.66
CA ALA A 106 -11.43 9.08 15.33
C ALA A 106 -10.87 10.41 14.77
N ILE A 107 -9.98 10.37 13.77
CA ILE A 107 -9.41 11.58 13.18
C ILE A 107 -10.35 12.13 12.10
N ASP A 108 -10.79 13.36 12.29
CA ASP A 108 -11.62 14.07 11.31
C ASP A 108 -10.95 14.13 9.94
N GLY A 109 -11.70 13.77 8.91
CA GLY A 109 -11.25 13.76 7.52
C GLY A 109 -10.67 12.43 7.05
N ILE A 110 -10.43 11.44 7.92
CA ILE A 110 -10.10 10.08 7.51
C ILE A 110 -11.40 9.34 7.17
N GLU A 111 -11.50 8.90 5.93
CA GLU A 111 -12.72 8.29 5.36
C GLU A 111 -12.63 6.78 5.26
N ASN A 112 -11.41 6.22 5.25
CA ASN A 112 -11.23 4.80 5.05
C ASN A 112 -9.90 4.29 5.60
N ILE A 113 -9.97 3.18 6.34
CA ILE A 113 -8.82 2.45 6.86
C ILE A 113 -8.81 1.04 6.29
N ALA A 114 -7.78 0.71 5.52
CA ALA A 114 -7.59 -0.62 4.98
C ALA A 114 -6.39 -1.29 5.64
N LEU A 115 -6.45 -2.61 5.79
CA LEU A 115 -5.36 -3.44 6.28
C LEU A 115 -4.75 -4.23 5.12
N SER A 116 -3.41 -4.32 5.06
CA SER A 116 -2.69 -5.31 4.24
C SER A 116 -2.02 -6.30 5.16
N THR A 117 -2.29 -7.59 4.99
CA THR A 117 -1.84 -8.65 5.89
C THR A 117 -1.59 -9.95 5.12
N ASN A 118 -0.73 -10.81 5.63
CA ASN A 118 -0.61 -12.20 5.19
C ASN A 118 -1.69 -13.11 5.80
N ALA A 119 -2.57 -12.55 6.61
CA ALA A 119 -3.74 -13.19 7.24
C ALA A 119 -3.45 -14.39 8.17
N VAL A 120 -2.19 -14.77 8.40
CA VAL A 120 -1.84 -15.91 9.29
C VAL A 120 -2.35 -15.71 10.73
N LEU A 121 -2.49 -14.46 11.17
CA LEU A 121 -2.97 -14.09 12.50
C LEU A 121 -4.35 -13.41 12.47
N LEU A 122 -5.01 -13.39 11.32
CA LEU A 122 -6.25 -12.64 11.15
C LEU A 122 -7.45 -13.34 11.80
N GLU A 123 -7.45 -14.68 11.87
CA GLU A 123 -8.49 -15.46 12.53
C GLU A 123 -8.78 -14.96 13.94
N ASP A 124 -7.73 -14.74 14.74
CA ASP A 124 -7.83 -14.33 16.14
C ASP A 124 -8.12 -12.84 16.34
N GLN A 125 -7.98 -12.00 15.30
CA GLN A 125 -8.03 -10.53 15.44
C GLN A 125 -9.11 -9.87 14.59
N ALA A 126 -9.80 -10.60 13.69
CA ALA A 126 -10.70 -10.05 12.71
C ALA A 126 -11.85 -9.23 13.33
N GLU A 127 -12.50 -9.77 14.35
CA GLU A 127 -13.61 -9.10 15.05
C GLU A 127 -13.17 -7.79 15.71
N GLU A 128 -12.06 -7.83 16.45
CA GLU A 128 -11.55 -6.66 17.13
C GLU A 128 -11.12 -5.55 16.15
N LEU A 129 -10.46 -5.93 15.05
CA LEU A 129 -10.05 -5.00 14.01
C LEU A 129 -11.25 -4.37 13.29
N LYS A 130 -12.30 -5.15 13.02
CA LYS A 130 -13.55 -4.66 12.44
C LYS A 130 -14.22 -3.66 13.37
N ALA A 131 -14.36 -4.02 14.65
CA ALA A 131 -14.94 -3.15 15.67
C ALA A 131 -14.11 -1.86 15.89
N ALA A 132 -12.80 -1.92 15.71
CA ALA A 132 -11.91 -0.76 15.79
C ALA A 132 -12.03 0.22 14.62
N GLY A 133 -12.58 -0.20 13.47
CA GLY A 133 -12.78 0.66 12.31
C GLY A 133 -11.98 0.31 11.07
N VAL A 134 -11.46 -0.93 10.95
CA VAL A 134 -10.94 -1.41 9.67
C VAL A 134 -12.11 -1.66 8.72
N ASP A 135 -12.11 -1.01 7.56
CA ASP A 135 -13.19 -1.16 6.56
C ASP A 135 -13.01 -2.41 5.71
N ARG A 136 -11.79 -2.66 5.25
CA ARG A 136 -11.49 -3.72 4.28
C ARG A 136 -10.09 -4.30 4.44
N VAL A 137 -9.91 -5.51 3.92
CA VAL A 137 -8.63 -6.21 3.97
C VAL A 137 -8.07 -6.51 2.58
N ASN A 138 -6.76 -6.46 2.49
CA ASN A 138 -6.00 -7.01 1.38
C ASN A 138 -5.14 -8.14 1.93
N ILE A 139 -5.39 -9.33 1.47
CA ILE A 139 -4.73 -10.55 1.94
C ILE A 139 -3.71 -10.98 0.89
N SER A 140 -2.50 -11.28 1.31
CA SER A 140 -1.47 -11.87 0.45
C SER A 140 -1.59 -13.38 0.47
N LEU A 141 -1.77 -13.98 -0.71
CA LEU A 141 -1.84 -15.44 -0.90
C LEU A 141 -1.27 -15.77 -2.27
N ASP A 142 -0.07 -16.31 -2.31
CA ASP A 142 0.67 -16.49 -3.56
C ASP A 142 0.51 -17.89 -4.16
N SER A 143 -0.11 -18.84 -3.45
CA SER A 143 -0.40 -20.18 -3.97
C SER A 143 -1.61 -20.80 -3.25
N LEU A 144 -2.36 -21.62 -4.00
CA LEU A 144 -3.47 -22.45 -3.51
C LEU A 144 -3.03 -23.87 -3.14
N ARG A 145 -1.74 -24.17 -3.31
CA ARG A 145 -1.14 -25.48 -2.98
C ARG A 145 -0.30 -25.33 -1.70
N ALA A 146 -0.55 -26.19 -0.72
CA ALA A 146 0.04 -26.08 0.62
C ALA A 146 1.57 -26.12 0.62
N ASP A 147 2.16 -27.06 -0.10
CA ASP A 147 3.59 -27.22 -0.22
C ASP A 147 4.28 -26.02 -0.87
N ARG A 148 3.64 -25.46 -1.90
CA ARG A 148 4.11 -24.29 -2.62
C ARG A 148 3.95 -23.01 -1.79
N ALA A 149 2.81 -22.83 -1.13
CA ALA A 149 2.57 -21.73 -0.22
C ALA A 149 3.62 -21.70 0.91
N ASP A 150 3.94 -22.87 1.46
CA ASP A 150 4.97 -23.03 2.48
C ASP A 150 6.36 -22.70 1.95
N THR A 151 6.67 -23.12 0.73
CA THR A 151 7.95 -22.82 0.05
C THR A 151 8.09 -21.32 -0.21
N ILE A 152 7.06 -20.67 -0.78
CA ILE A 152 7.09 -19.21 -1.07
C ILE A 152 7.18 -18.41 0.22
N ALA A 153 6.40 -18.76 1.23
CA ALA A 153 6.38 -18.07 2.53
C ALA A 153 7.55 -18.45 3.44
N ARG A 154 8.30 -19.51 3.08
CA ARG A 154 9.34 -20.15 3.91
C ARG A 154 8.84 -20.46 5.31
N ARG A 155 7.59 -20.95 5.41
CA ARG A 155 6.94 -21.30 6.67
C ARG A 155 5.91 -22.41 6.52
N PRO A 156 6.03 -23.51 7.27
CA PRO A 156 5.10 -24.63 7.22
C PRO A 156 3.68 -24.22 7.69
N GLY A 157 2.65 -24.79 7.05
CA GLY A 157 1.26 -24.63 7.42
C GLY A 157 0.73 -23.22 7.16
N THR A 158 1.29 -22.51 6.19
CA THR A 158 0.88 -21.15 5.84
C THR A 158 -0.52 -21.12 5.23
N LEU A 159 -0.79 -21.97 4.22
CA LEU A 159 -2.06 -21.94 3.49
C LEU A 159 -3.27 -22.12 4.41
N ASP A 160 -3.26 -23.12 5.27
CA ASP A 160 -4.38 -23.40 6.18
C ASP A 160 -4.70 -22.21 7.10
N LYS A 161 -3.66 -21.53 7.61
CA LYS A 161 -3.84 -20.34 8.44
C LYS A 161 -4.40 -19.17 7.67
N VAL A 162 -3.94 -18.95 6.45
CA VAL A 162 -4.45 -17.90 5.56
C VAL A 162 -5.91 -18.15 5.22
N LEU A 163 -6.30 -19.39 4.92
CA LEU A 163 -7.69 -19.75 4.62
C LEU A 163 -8.62 -19.54 5.83
N ARG A 164 -8.17 -19.86 7.05
CA ARG A 164 -8.93 -19.54 8.27
C ARG A 164 -9.06 -18.03 8.49
N GLY A 165 -7.97 -17.28 8.25
CA GLY A 165 -8.02 -15.82 8.30
C GLY A 165 -8.96 -15.21 7.26
N LEU A 166 -9.03 -15.78 6.05
CA LEU A 166 -10.00 -15.41 5.01
C LEU A 166 -11.44 -15.68 5.46
N ALA A 167 -11.70 -16.87 6.02
CA ALA A 167 -13.03 -17.22 6.54
C ALA A 167 -13.46 -16.27 7.67
N ALA A 168 -12.55 -15.93 8.57
CA ALA A 168 -12.81 -14.94 9.62
C ALA A 168 -13.10 -13.55 9.03
N ALA A 169 -12.37 -13.14 7.99
CA ALA A 169 -12.60 -11.87 7.31
C ALA A 169 -14.00 -11.80 6.68
N GLU A 170 -14.47 -12.88 6.07
CA GLU A 170 -15.84 -12.99 5.54
C GLU A 170 -16.88 -12.95 6.66
N ALA A 171 -16.67 -13.72 7.74
CA ALA A 171 -17.61 -13.83 8.84
C ALA A 171 -17.88 -12.48 9.53
N VAL A 172 -16.86 -11.62 9.66
CA VAL A 172 -17.00 -10.28 10.25
C VAL A 172 -17.44 -9.21 9.25
N GLY A 173 -17.61 -9.57 7.97
CA GLY A 173 -18.09 -8.66 6.93
C GLY A 173 -17.06 -7.62 6.49
N PHE A 174 -15.80 -7.98 6.31
CA PHE A 174 -14.87 -7.12 5.59
C PHE A 174 -15.20 -7.08 4.10
N GLU A 175 -15.50 -5.90 3.56
CA GLU A 175 -15.80 -5.69 2.14
C GLU A 175 -15.11 -4.42 1.61
N PRO A 176 -14.49 -4.53 0.41
CA PRO A 176 -14.19 -5.75 -0.36
C PRO A 176 -13.00 -6.54 0.21
N ILE A 177 -13.02 -7.86 0.09
CA ILE A 177 -11.86 -8.72 0.31
C ILE A 177 -11.04 -8.77 -0.97
N LYS A 178 -9.77 -8.39 -0.88
CA LYS A 178 -8.84 -8.40 -2.02
C LYS A 178 -7.70 -9.36 -1.73
N ILE A 179 -7.49 -10.30 -2.64
CA ILE A 179 -6.39 -11.27 -2.56
C ILE A 179 -5.30 -10.82 -3.52
N ASN A 180 -4.10 -10.61 -3.01
CA ASN A 180 -2.91 -10.27 -3.78
C ASN A 180 -2.11 -11.52 -4.06
N VAL A 181 -1.75 -11.72 -5.31
CA VAL A 181 -0.90 -12.80 -5.79
C VAL A 181 0.29 -12.14 -6.50
N VAL A 182 1.48 -12.27 -5.95
CA VAL A 182 2.72 -11.87 -6.64
C VAL A 182 3.08 -12.99 -7.62
N LEU A 183 3.06 -12.68 -8.91
CA LEU A 183 3.33 -13.66 -9.95
C LEU A 183 4.84 -13.92 -10.09
N MET A 184 5.20 -15.19 -10.12
CA MET A 184 6.58 -15.67 -10.28
C MET A 184 6.59 -16.84 -11.27
N ARG A 185 7.32 -16.67 -12.38
CA ARG A 185 7.49 -17.72 -13.38
C ARG A 185 8.11 -18.95 -12.77
N ASP A 186 7.65 -20.13 -13.21
CA ASP A 186 8.07 -21.46 -12.74
C ASP A 186 7.86 -21.69 -11.23
N SER A 187 7.13 -20.79 -10.56
CA SER A 187 6.82 -20.90 -9.13
C SER A 187 5.32 -20.99 -8.86
N ASN A 188 4.50 -20.06 -9.34
CA ASN A 188 3.05 -20.06 -9.15
C ASN A 188 2.26 -19.62 -10.38
N ASP A 189 2.92 -19.45 -11.50
CA ASP A 189 2.28 -18.99 -12.74
C ASP A 189 1.33 -20.03 -13.37
N ASP A 190 1.48 -21.30 -13.04
CA ASP A 190 0.55 -22.37 -13.41
C ASP A 190 -0.78 -22.31 -12.60
N GLU A 191 -0.86 -21.55 -11.52
CA GLU A 191 -2.07 -21.37 -10.70
C GLU A 191 -2.90 -20.13 -11.11
N ILE A 192 -2.50 -19.38 -12.13
CA ILE A 192 -3.23 -18.17 -12.59
C ILE A 192 -4.69 -18.48 -12.91
N ALA A 193 -4.93 -19.61 -13.61
CA ALA A 193 -6.27 -20.06 -13.95
C ALA A 193 -7.09 -20.45 -12.71
N ASP A 194 -6.49 -21.15 -11.76
CA ASP A 194 -7.14 -21.56 -10.52
C ASP A 194 -7.56 -20.35 -9.68
N PHE A 195 -6.66 -19.37 -9.51
CA PHE A 195 -6.99 -18.12 -8.83
C PHE A 195 -8.11 -17.34 -9.54
N ALA A 196 -8.08 -17.29 -10.88
CA ALA A 196 -9.10 -16.59 -11.64
C ALA A 196 -10.47 -17.27 -11.49
N ALA A 197 -10.52 -18.61 -11.47
CA ALA A 197 -11.75 -19.38 -11.31
C ALA A 197 -12.49 -19.08 -9.99
N ILE A 198 -11.77 -18.78 -8.91
CA ILE A 198 -12.37 -18.40 -7.62
C ILE A 198 -13.33 -17.21 -7.75
N THR A 199 -13.05 -16.28 -8.67
CA THR A 199 -13.88 -15.07 -8.85
C THR A 199 -15.28 -15.36 -9.42
N ARG A 200 -15.50 -16.55 -9.96
CA ARG A 200 -16.80 -17.00 -10.47
C ARG A 200 -17.74 -17.44 -9.35
N GLU A 201 -17.18 -17.88 -8.24
CA GLU A 201 -17.93 -18.45 -7.11
C GLU A 201 -17.95 -17.54 -5.88
N ARG A 202 -16.87 -16.76 -5.67
CA ARG A 202 -16.69 -15.92 -4.51
C ARG A 202 -16.65 -14.44 -4.88
N PRO A 203 -17.18 -13.54 -4.04
CA PRO A 203 -17.12 -12.10 -4.26
C PRO A 203 -15.74 -11.53 -3.94
N TRP A 204 -14.70 -12.31 -4.16
CA TRP A 204 -13.33 -11.91 -3.91
C TRP A 204 -12.71 -11.24 -5.13
N HIS A 205 -11.77 -10.34 -4.87
CA HIS A 205 -11.08 -9.60 -5.91
C HIS A 205 -9.62 -10.08 -5.98
N ILE A 206 -9.36 -11.01 -6.89
CA ILE A 206 -8.01 -11.56 -7.11
C ILE A 206 -7.18 -10.51 -7.84
N ARG A 207 -6.00 -10.18 -7.34
CA ARG A 207 -5.11 -9.18 -7.94
C ARG A 207 -3.75 -9.79 -8.21
N PHE A 208 -3.45 -9.98 -9.47
CA PHE A 208 -2.13 -10.36 -9.94
C PHE A 208 -1.21 -9.15 -9.93
N ILE A 209 -0.03 -9.32 -9.38
CA ILE A 209 0.97 -8.26 -9.19
C ILE A 209 2.27 -8.71 -9.83
N GLU A 210 2.80 -7.90 -10.73
CA GLU A 210 4.14 -8.13 -11.26
C GLU A 210 5.18 -8.04 -10.14
N ILE A 211 6.10 -9.00 -10.14
CA ILE A 211 7.22 -8.98 -9.21
C ILE A 211 8.07 -7.73 -9.46
N MET A 212 8.49 -7.09 -8.39
CA MET A 212 9.30 -5.88 -8.44
C MET A 212 10.70 -6.16 -7.90
N PRO A 213 11.76 -5.63 -8.51
CA PRO A 213 13.09 -5.70 -7.93
C PRO A 213 13.08 -4.90 -6.60
N THR A 214 13.40 -5.57 -5.52
CA THR A 214 13.55 -4.97 -4.19
C THR A 214 14.93 -5.32 -3.65
N GLY A 215 15.45 -4.53 -2.72
CA GLY A 215 16.81 -4.73 -2.21
C GLY A 215 17.04 -6.05 -1.47
N SER A 216 16.00 -6.86 -1.29
CA SER A 216 16.04 -8.11 -0.53
C SER A 216 15.70 -9.37 -1.34
N ASN A 217 15.28 -9.26 -2.60
CA ASN A 217 14.94 -10.44 -3.41
C ASN A 217 16.08 -10.92 -4.29
N THR A 218 17.23 -11.13 -3.66
CA THR A 218 18.44 -11.62 -4.33
C THR A 218 18.33 -13.05 -4.88
N ASP A 219 17.36 -13.83 -4.39
CA ASP A 219 17.13 -15.22 -4.80
C ASP A 219 16.27 -15.35 -6.07
N LEU A 220 15.74 -14.22 -6.58
CA LEU A 220 14.91 -14.19 -7.78
C LEU A 220 15.70 -13.64 -8.95
N SER A 221 15.77 -14.42 -10.02
CA SER A 221 16.37 -14.00 -11.30
C SER A 221 15.43 -13.09 -12.09
N ALA A 222 15.95 -12.40 -13.10
CA ALA A 222 15.15 -11.68 -14.06
C ALA A 222 14.16 -12.60 -14.79
N ASP A 223 14.49 -13.88 -14.92
CA ASP A 223 13.65 -14.91 -15.56
C ASP A 223 12.40 -15.24 -14.73
N SER A 224 12.40 -14.93 -13.43
CA SER A 224 11.21 -15.10 -12.56
C SER A 224 10.08 -14.10 -12.89
N PHE A 225 10.33 -13.12 -13.74
CA PHE A 225 9.32 -12.14 -14.13
C PHE A 225 8.28 -12.73 -15.08
N ILE A 226 7.02 -12.46 -14.79
CA ILE A 226 5.88 -12.68 -15.67
C ILE A 226 5.05 -11.41 -15.73
N SER A 227 4.68 -10.98 -16.94
CA SER A 227 3.85 -9.79 -17.09
C SER A 227 2.39 -10.07 -16.76
N CYS A 228 1.70 -9.06 -16.23
CA CYS A 228 0.25 -9.17 -16.04
C CYS A 228 -0.52 -9.31 -17.36
N ASN A 229 0.04 -8.89 -18.50
CA ASN A 229 -0.57 -9.14 -19.81
C ASN A 229 -0.58 -10.62 -20.13
N GLU A 230 0.53 -11.32 -19.94
CA GLU A 230 0.61 -12.79 -20.11
C GLU A 230 -0.38 -13.49 -19.16
N ALA A 231 -0.46 -13.03 -17.91
CA ALA A 231 -1.45 -13.58 -16.98
C ALA A 231 -2.89 -13.39 -17.46
N LEU A 232 -3.22 -12.21 -18.01
CA LEU A 232 -4.55 -11.95 -18.57
C LEU A 232 -4.86 -12.79 -19.82
N GLU A 233 -3.87 -13.12 -20.65
CA GLU A 233 -4.04 -14.02 -21.78
C GLU A 233 -4.47 -15.41 -21.30
N ARG A 234 -3.77 -15.99 -20.32
CA ARG A 234 -4.13 -17.28 -19.70
C ARG A 234 -5.51 -17.23 -19.04
N VAL A 235 -5.88 -16.12 -18.42
CA VAL A 235 -7.22 -15.96 -17.83
C VAL A 235 -8.31 -15.91 -18.90
N ARG A 236 -8.06 -15.30 -20.06
CA ARG A 236 -9.01 -15.25 -21.19
C ARG A 236 -9.31 -16.61 -21.79
N GLU A 237 -8.42 -17.57 -21.67
CA GLU A 237 -8.67 -18.97 -22.06
C GLU A 237 -9.83 -19.60 -21.27
N LEU A 238 -10.12 -19.09 -20.07
CA LEU A 238 -11.24 -19.57 -19.25
C LEU A 238 -12.60 -19.00 -19.69
N GLY A 239 -12.63 -17.95 -20.50
CA GLY A 239 -13.86 -17.34 -21.01
C GLY A 239 -13.78 -15.84 -21.21
N ASP A 240 -14.91 -15.25 -21.61
CA ASP A 240 -15.00 -13.82 -21.91
C ASP A 240 -14.75 -12.95 -20.68
N LEU A 241 -13.76 -12.08 -20.78
CA LEU A 241 -13.26 -11.23 -19.71
C LEU A 241 -13.45 -9.76 -20.08
N LYS A 242 -14.40 -9.09 -19.43
CA LYS A 242 -14.76 -7.68 -19.72
C LYS A 242 -14.07 -6.72 -18.76
N PRO A 243 -13.57 -5.56 -19.21
CA PRO A 243 -13.09 -4.51 -18.31
C PRO A 243 -14.25 -3.96 -17.48
N VAL A 244 -14.00 -3.73 -16.19
CA VAL A 244 -15.00 -3.20 -15.25
C VAL A 244 -14.39 -2.14 -14.35
N GLN A 245 -15.25 -1.29 -13.76
CA GLN A 245 -14.81 -0.43 -12.67
C GLN A 245 -14.41 -1.30 -11.46
N GLY A 246 -13.27 -0.99 -10.88
CA GLY A 246 -12.77 -1.72 -9.73
C GLY A 246 -13.60 -1.54 -8.47
N PRO A 247 -13.51 -2.46 -7.51
CA PRO A 247 -14.13 -2.32 -6.20
C PRO A 247 -13.56 -1.11 -5.45
N LEU A 248 -14.27 -0.63 -4.43
CA LEU A 248 -13.87 0.52 -3.62
C LEU A 248 -12.38 0.51 -3.27
N GLY A 249 -11.71 1.62 -3.49
CA GLY A 249 -10.30 1.82 -3.17
C GLY A 249 -9.52 2.55 -4.26
N ASN A 250 -8.44 3.22 -3.86
CA ASN A 250 -7.59 4.04 -4.74
C ASN A 250 -6.29 3.30 -5.11
N GLY A 251 -6.38 1.99 -5.32
CA GLY A 251 -5.24 1.19 -5.78
C GLY A 251 -4.97 1.39 -7.28
N PRO A 252 -3.78 0.98 -7.76
CA PRO A 252 -3.38 1.12 -9.15
C PRO A 252 -3.94 0.04 -10.07
N ALA A 253 -4.68 -0.94 -9.53
CA ALA A 253 -5.14 -2.09 -10.30
C ALA A 253 -6.16 -1.71 -11.36
N THR A 254 -6.03 -2.27 -12.55
CA THR A 254 -7.06 -2.32 -13.58
C THR A 254 -7.85 -3.61 -13.40
N TYR A 255 -9.19 -3.55 -13.53
CA TYR A 255 -10.05 -4.67 -13.18
C TYR A 255 -10.84 -5.20 -14.36
N TYR A 256 -11.06 -6.52 -14.32
CA TYR A 256 -11.81 -7.29 -15.29
C TYR A 256 -12.77 -8.23 -14.55
N ARG A 257 -13.82 -8.71 -15.27
CA ARG A 257 -14.80 -9.63 -14.71
C ARG A 257 -15.29 -10.62 -15.78
N PHE A 258 -15.44 -11.88 -15.40
CA PHE A 258 -16.19 -12.84 -16.18
C PHE A 258 -17.69 -12.50 -16.14
N ASP A 259 -18.41 -12.83 -17.19
CA ASP A 259 -19.84 -12.55 -17.23
C ASP A 259 -20.57 -13.26 -16.08
N GLY A 260 -21.42 -12.53 -15.36
CA GLY A 260 -22.15 -13.04 -14.19
C GLY A 260 -21.31 -13.34 -12.94
N ALA A 261 -19.99 -13.18 -12.95
CA ALA A 261 -19.15 -13.47 -11.79
C ALA A 261 -19.33 -12.44 -10.67
N PRO A 262 -19.43 -12.86 -9.39
CA PRO A 262 -19.51 -11.94 -8.26
C PRO A 262 -18.17 -11.24 -7.97
N GLY A 263 -17.05 -11.91 -8.21
CA GLY A 263 -15.71 -11.39 -8.00
C GLY A 263 -15.12 -10.67 -9.21
N THR A 264 -13.87 -10.19 -9.08
CA THR A 264 -13.15 -9.55 -10.18
C THR A 264 -11.68 -9.96 -10.21
N ILE A 265 -11.08 -9.84 -11.38
CA ILE A 265 -9.64 -10.03 -11.58
C ILE A 265 -9.03 -8.65 -11.75
N GLY A 266 -8.02 -8.33 -10.95
CA GLY A 266 -7.26 -7.09 -11.02
C GLY A 266 -5.84 -7.37 -11.48
N VAL A 267 -5.22 -6.41 -12.18
CA VAL A 267 -3.79 -6.47 -12.51
C VAL A 267 -3.09 -5.21 -12.02
N ILE A 268 -1.93 -5.40 -11.44
CA ILE A 268 -1.04 -4.32 -10.97
C ILE A 268 0.29 -4.45 -11.70
N THR A 269 0.57 -3.48 -12.56
CA THR A 269 1.64 -3.51 -13.55
C THR A 269 2.72 -2.47 -13.27
N PRO A 270 3.46 -2.55 -12.15
CA PRO A 270 4.47 -1.54 -11.81
C PRO A 270 5.65 -1.53 -12.78
N MET A 271 5.93 -2.67 -13.44
CA MET A 271 7.08 -2.84 -14.30
C MET A 271 6.75 -2.66 -15.78
N SER A 272 5.67 -3.29 -16.26
CA SER A 272 5.30 -3.24 -17.69
C SER A 272 4.54 -1.97 -18.06
N HIS A 273 3.61 -1.49 -17.22
CA HIS A 273 2.81 -0.29 -17.43
C HIS A 273 2.68 0.50 -16.12
N ASN A 274 3.66 1.35 -15.85
CA ASN A 274 3.65 2.11 -14.61
C ASN A 274 2.45 3.07 -14.54
N PHE A 275 2.00 3.32 -13.33
CA PHE A 275 0.84 4.16 -13.01
C PHE A 275 1.25 5.45 -12.27
N CYS A 276 2.48 5.94 -12.51
CA CYS A 276 3.05 7.10 -11.82
C CYS A 276 2.24 8.36 -12.03
N ASP A 277 1.67 8.57 -13.22
CA ASP A 277 0.87 9.74 -13.57
C ASP A 277 -0.37 9.90 -12.66
N ARG A 278 -0.90 8.80 -12.15
CA ARG A 278 -2.07 8.75 -11.26
C ARG A 278 -1.72 8.39 -9.82
N CYS A 279 -0.43 8.48 -9.45
CA CYS A 279 0.03 8.09 -8.12
C CYS A 279 -0.42 9.09 -7.07
N ASN A 280 -1.31 8.67 -6.19
CA ASN A 280 -1.88 9.46 -5.09
C ASN A 280 -1.33 9.08 -3.71
N ARG A 281 -0.12 8.45 -3.65
CA ARG A 281 0.36 7.76 -2.44
C ARG A 281 1.64 8.34 -1.89
N MET A 282 1.74 8.30 -0.56
CA MET A 282 2.97 8.39 0.23
C MET A 282 3.07 7.21 1.20
N ARG A 283 4.23 7.05 1.81
CA ARG A 283 4.50 5.97 2.77
C ARG A 283 5.16 6.52 4.02
N LEU A 284 4.69 6.06 5.17
CA LEU A 284 5.34 6.26 6.47
C LEU A 284 5.94 4.92 6.90
N THR A 285 7.24 4.89 7.09
CA THR A 285 7.94 3.69 7.59
C THR A 285 7.79 3.54 9.10
N ALA A 286 8.08 2.35 9.62
CA ALA A 286 7.96 2.08 11.05
C ALA A 286 8.89 2.97 11.91
N ASP A 287 10.03 3.36 11.36
CA ASP A 287 11.00 4.26 11.99
C ASP A 287 10.73 5.76 11.72
N GLY A 288 9.57 6.09 11.16
CA GLY A 288 9.11 7.47 11.01
C GLY A 288 9.66 8.23 9.81
N GLN A 289 10.19 7.51 8.79
CA GLN A 289 10.58 8.14 7.55
C GLN A 289 9.36 8.33 6.63
N LEU A 290 9.11 9.54 6.16
CA LEU A 290 8.09 9.81 5.15
C LEU A 290 8.71 9.69 3.76
N ARG A 291 8.22 8.73 2.97
CA ARG A 291 8.73 8.42 1.64
C ARG A 291 7.72 8.82 0.56
N PRO A 292 8.13 9.61 -0.44
CA PRO A 292 7.25 10.03 -1.54
C PRO A 292 6.98 8.89 -2.55
N CYS A 293 7.87 7.89 -2.64
CA CYS A 293 7.80 6.78 -3.58
C CYS A 293 8.24 5.47 -2.91
N LEU A 294 7.79 4.33 -3.43
CA LEU A 294 8.29 3.00 -3.03
C LEU A 294 9.75 2.82 -3.45
N PHE A 295 10.03 3.24 -4.68
CA PHE A 295 11.34 3.13 -5.30
C PHE A 295 12.15 4.39 -5.04
N GLY A 296 13.40 4.22 -4.65
CA GLY A 296 14.32 5.31 -4.41
C GLY A 296 14.65 5.55 -2.95
N SER A 297 15.73 6.31 -2.74
CA SER A 297 16.30 6.60 -1.43
C SER A 297 15.74 7.84 -0.75
N ILE A 298 14.91 8.64 -1.45
CA ILE A 298 14.35 9.88 -0.93
C ILE A 298 13.40 9.59 0.23
N GLN A 299 13.69 10.17 1.37
CA GLN A 299 12.88 10.10 2.58
C GLN A 299 13.11 11.32 3.47
N THR A 300 12.13 11.63 4.31
CA THR A 300 12.15 12.74 5.27
C THR A 300 11.93 12.21 6.68
N ASP A 301 12.81 12.52 7.59
CA ASP A 301 12.71 12.08 8.99
C ASP A 301 11.65 12.91 9.74
N LEU A 302 10.49 12.29 9.98
CA LEU A 302 9.44 12.86 10.81
C LEU A 302 9.61 12.52 12.29
N ARG A 303 10.28 11.39 12.61
CA ARG A 303 10.44 10.92 13.99
C ARG A 303 11.19 11.92 14.84
N SER A 304 12.32 12.44 14.35
CA SER A 304 13.13 13.39 15.09
C SER A 304 12.34 14.66 15.41
N ALA A 305 11.65 15.22 14.42
CA ALA A 305 10.80 16.40 14.61
C ALA A 305 9.63 16.15 15.57
N LEU A 306 8.97 14.99 15.47
CA LEU A 306 7.90 14.59 16.39
C LEU A 306 8.37 14.55 17.84
N ARG A 307 9.53 13.95 18.09
CA ARG A 307 10.10 13.78 19.44
C ARG A 307 10.65 15.08 20.02
N GLN A 308 11.05 16.02 19.17
CA GLN A 308 11.42 17.38 19.57
C GLN A 308 10.21 18.30 19.77
N GLY A 309 9.01 17.83 19.47
CA GLY A 309 7.78 18.62 19.60
C GLY A 309 7.56 19.62 18.47
N GLU A 310 8.31 19.51 17.37
CA GLU A 310 8.27 20.42 16.23
C GLU A 310 7.01 20.23 15.36
N ASP A 311 6.69 21.24 14.57
CA ASP A 311 5.65 21.13 13.53
C ASP A 311 6.19 20.35 12.33
N ILE A 312 5.56 19.20 12.05
CA ILE A 312 5.96 18.34 10.92
C ILE A 312 5.34 18.75 9.59
N ARG A 313 4.44 19.74 9.57
CA ARG A 313 3.79 20.20 8.33
C ARG A 313 4.81 20.63 7.26
N PRO A 314 5.83 21.47 7.57
CA PRO A 314 6.83 21.86 6.57
C PRO A 314 7.57 20.67 5.97
N LEU A 315 7.85 19.61 6.77
CA LEU A 315 8.50 18.39 6.31
C LEU A 315 7.61 17.58 5.36
N VAL A 316 6.30 17.53 5.63
CA VAL A 316 5.33 16.90 4.73
C VAL A 316 5.24 17.68 3.41
N GLU A 317 5.15 19.01 3.46
CA GLU A 317 5.12 19.89 2.28
C GLU A 317 6.39 19.72 1.43
N GLU A 318 7.55 19.65 2.06
CA GLU A 318 8.82 19.40 1.37
C GLU A 318 8.84 18.01 0.72
N THR A 319 8.38 16.97 1.41
CA THR A 319 8.31 15.63 0.86
C THR A 319 7.36 15.54 -0.35
N LEU A 320 6.27 16.33 -0.35
CA LEU A 320 5.38 16.45 -1.51
C LEU A 320 6.09 17.14 -2.68
N ARG A 321 6.85 18.20 -2.39
CA ARG A 321 7.59 18.96 -3.41
C ARG A 321 8.65 18.15 -4.11
N ILE A 322 9.36 17.27 -3.39
CA ILE A 322 10.43 16.42 -3.92
C ILE A 322 9.94 15.07 -4.42
N LYS A 323 8.61 14.83 -4.41
CA LYS A 323 8.05 13.59 -4.94
C LYS A 323 8.35 13.48 -6.43
N PRO A 324 8.99 12.36 -6.89
CA PRO A 324 9.35 12.23 -8.29
C PRO A 324 8.11 12.07 -9.19
N GLU A 325 8.21 12.56 -10.43
CA GLU A 325 7.20 12.36 -11.46
C GLU A 325 6.98 10.86 -11.70
N ARG A 326 8.06 10.13 -11.94
CA ARG A 326 8.09 8.69 -12.20
C ARG A 326 9.18 8.01 -11.39
N HIS A 327 9.02 6.74 -11.14
CA HIS A 327 10.15 5.94 -10.67
C HIS A 327 11.08 5.62 -11.85
N TRP A 328 12.35 5.43 -11.56
CA TRP A 328 13.38 5.17 -12.57
C TRP A 328 13.64 3.69 -12.86
N LEU A 329 12.92 2.76 -12.21
CA LEU A 329 13.04 1.35 -12.56
C LEU A 329 12.50 1.10 -13.95
N VAL A 330 13.39 0.82 -14.87
CA VAL A 330 13.09 0.38 -16.22
C VAL A 330 13.28 -1.14 -16.24
N GLN A 331 12.45 -1.84 -17.00
CA GLN A 331 12.55 -3.28 -17.16
C GLN A 331 13.98 -3.67 -17.60
N GLY A 332 14.67 -4.44 -16.77
CA GLY A 332 16.04 -4.91 -17.04
C GLY A 332 17.20 -3.99 -16.63
N SER A 333 16.97 -2.80 -16.07
CA SER A 333 18.04 -1.96 -15.55
C SER A 333 18.22 -2.13 -14.05
N THR A 334 19.45 -2.45 -13.65
CA THR A 334 19.90 -2.36 -12.24
C THR A 334 20.52 -0.99 -11.93
N GLU A 335 20.64 -0.11 -12.93
CA GLU A 335 21.15 1.24 -12.74
C GLU A 335 20.18 2.08 -11.91
N GLY A 336 20.60 2.51 -10.74
CA GLY A 336 19.78 3.23 -9.76
C GLY A 336 19.33 2.40 -8.54
N SER A 337 19.74 1.13 -8.45
CA SER A 337 19.46 0.26 -7.29
C SER A 337 20.15 0.69 -5.98
N GLY A 338 20.94 1.75 -6.02
CA GLY A 338 21.50 2.35 -4.80
C GLY A 338 20.40 2.83 -3.87
N GLY A 339 19.98 1.96 -2.92
CA GLY A 339 19.01 2.28 -1.91
C GLY A 339 17.63 1.64 -2.06
N LEU A 340 17.48 0.56 -2.84
CA LEU A 340 16.27 -0.26 -2.76
C LEU A 340 16.18 -0.86 -1.36
N ILE A 341 15.15 -0.45 -0.62
CA ILE A 341 14.86 -0.94 0.72
C ILE A 341 13.93 -2.15 0.60
N ALA A 342 14.06 -3.09 1.52
CA ALA A 342 13.17 -4.26 1.57
C ALA A 342 11.69 -3.84 1.68
N LEU A 343 10.81 -4.57 1.00
CA LEU A 343 9.36 -4.30 1.04
C LEU A 343 8.82 -4.27 2.47
N SER A 344 9.30 -5.17 3.33
CA SER A 344 8.91 -5.22 4.74
C SER A 344 9.25 -3.97 5.53
N GLN A 345 10.27 -3.22 5.13
CA GLN A 345 10.67 -1.97 5.78
C GLN A 345 9.92 -0.76 5.25
N THR A 346 9.36 -0.83 4.04
CA THR A 346 8.64 0.29 3.39
C THR A 346 7.13 0.15 3.43
N GLY A 347 6.63 -0.93 4.02
CA GLY A 347 5.22 -1.21 4.09
C GLY A 347 4.63 -1.78 2.79
N GLY A 348 5.33 -2.73 2.17
CA GLY A 348 4.88 -3.68 1.16
C GLY A 348 4.08 -3.16 0.00
#